data_b34848da3909d7f6ed0b2e4b9559628e
#
_entry.id   b34848da3909d7f6ed0b2e4b9559628e
#
_cell.length_a   1.000
_cell.length_b   1.000
_cell.length_c   1.000
_cell.angle_alpha   90.00
_cell.angle_beta   90.00
_cell.angle_gamma   90.00
#
_symmetry.space_group_name_H-M   'P 1'
#
loop_
_entity.id
_entity.type
_entity.pdbx_description
1 polymer ?
#
loop_
_entity_poly.entity_id
_entity_poly.type
_entity_poly.pdbx_seq_one_letter_code
_entity_poly.pdbx_strand_id
1 'polypeptide(L)'
;MLDDASAPGTARAGAAFASRRQELGITQRELARKGFITASSLIAFEKGRSWPRERTRAMLEELVQWPAGTLAGIRVGGEVTGTTTAPNVEETDAPLIVGAVDVALSTVNAAIANLPADDHPKFAQYAQAVLADLRRLEAITARAVRTSQGSPGVIKSLGAVRRRYDELMIRAAATPEATLGQRLYTARRRANLTAAEAAAALGAPADLIIAVESETPPPGDMRARIEEVIAELNA
;
A
#
# COMPACT_ATOMS: atom_id res chain seq x y z
N MET A 1 46.43 12.23 -27.89
CA MET A 1 45.01 11.83 -27.79
C MET A 1 45.02 10.39 -27.34
N LEU A 2 45.06 10.18 -26.01
CA LEU A 2 45.29 8.87 -25.39
C LEU A 2 43.94 8.12 -25.36
N ASP A 3 43.96 6.93 -25.89
CA ASP A 3 42.84 5.99 -26.00
C ASP A 3 42.42 5.51 -24.59
N ASP A 4 41.45 6.20 -24.00
CA ASP A 4 40.91 5.93 -22.67
C ASP A 4 39.95 4.71 -22.62
N ALA A 5 40.02 3.85 -23.63
CA ALA A 5 39.14 2.69 -23.79
C ALA A 5 39.54 1.46 -22.95
N SER A 6 40.75 1.45 -22.36
CA SER A 6 41.27 0.35 -21.54
C SER A 6 41.37 0.65 -20.05
N ALA A 7 40.68 1.69 -19.56
CA ALA A 7 40.72 2.01 -18.14
C ALA A 7 39.96 0.92 -17.32
N PRO A 8 40.50 0.53 -16.14
CA PRO A 8 39.85 -0.48 -15.26
C PRO A 8 38.39 -0.16 -14.93
N GLY A 9 37.98 1.11 -15.00
CA GLY A 9 36.62 1.54 -14.85
C GLY A 9 35.70 1.12 -15.99
N THR A 10 36.17 1.13 -17.24
CA THR A 10 35.38 0.67 -18.41
C THR A 10 35.12 -0.83 -18.32
N ALA A 11 36.11 -1.61 -17.88
CA ALA A 11 35.96 -3.05 -17.70
C ALA A 11 34.91 -3.37 -16.59
N ARG A 12 34.97 -2.62 -15.47
CA ARG A 12 33.96 -2.77 -14.40
C ARG A 12 32.55 -2.47 -14.90
N ALA A 13 32.36 -1.35 -15.58
CA ALA A 13 31.05 -0.96 -16.10
C ALA A 13 30.50 -1.97 -17.12
N GLY A 14 31.37 -2.48 -18.01
CA GLY A 14 31.00 -3.51 -18.99
C GLY A 14 30.62 -4.84 -18.35
N ALA A 15 31.38 -5.29 -17.34
CA ALA A 15 31.10 -6.52 -16.61
C ALA A 15 29.78 -6.42 -15.80
N ALA A 16 29.58 -5.29 -15.11
CA ALA A 16 28.34 -5.02 -14.37
C ALA A 16 27.11 -5.03 -15.29
N PHE A 17 27.22 -4.39 -16.45
CA PHE A 17 26.16 -4.40 -17.47
C PHE A 17 25.86 -5.83 -17.98
N ALA A 18 26.89 -6.61 -18.26
CA ALA A 18 26.73 -8.00 -18.73
C ALA A 18 26.02 -8.86 -17.67
N SER A 19 26.37 -8.73 -16.39
CA SER A 19 25.70 -9.42 -15.28
C SER A 19 24.23 -9.06 -15.22
N ARG A 20 23.90 -7.77 -15.20
CA ARG A 20 22.52 -7.30 -15.11
C ARG A 20 21.67 -7.73 -16.29
N ARG A 21 22.24 -7.66 -17.51
CA ARG A 21 21.56 -8.16 -18.71
C ARG A 21 21.22 -9.65 -18.61
N GLN A 22 22.15 -10.46 -18.08
CA GLN A 22 21.94 -11.91 -17.86
C GLN A 22 20.87 -12.18 -16.81
N GLU A 23 20.86 -11.44 -15.70
CA GLU A 23 19.82 -11.53 -14.68
C GLU A 23 18.42 -11.29 -15.25
N LEU A 24 18.29 -10.34 -16.19
CA LEU A 24 17.04 -10.05 -16.89
C LEU A 24 16.72 -11.02 -18.02
N GLY A 25 17.56 -12.03 -18.28
CA GLY A 25 17.37 -13.01 -19.34
C GLY A 25 17.53 -12.44 -20.76
N ILE A 26 18.08 -11.23 -20.91
CA ILE A 26 18.22 -10.54 -22.22
C ILE A 26 19.49 -11.03 -22.91
N THR A 27 19.37 -11.54 -24.14
CA THR A 27 20.54 -11.98 -24.93
C THR A 27 21.19 -10.82 -25.65
N GLN A 28 22.53 -10.93 -25.92
CA GLN A 28 23.25 -9.94 -26.73
C GLN A 28 22.63 -9.77 -28.12
N ARG A 29 22.09 -10.85 -28.68
CA ARG A 29 21.46 -10.86 -30.02
C ARG A 29 20.14 -10.05 -30.00
N GLU A 30 19.36 -10.15 -28.95
CA GLU A 30 18.14 -9.36 -28.79
C GLU A 30 18.44 -7.87 -28.67
N LEU A 31 19.46 -7.50 -27.86
CA LEU A 31 19.91 -6.11 -27.74
C LEU A 31 20.39 -5.54 -29.09
N ALA A 32 21.20 -6.29 -29.83
CA ALA A 32 21.69 -5.85 -31.14
C ALA A 32 20.54 -5.70 -32.14
N ARG A 33 19.52 -6.55 -32.10
CA ARG A 33 18.32 -6.47 -32.96
C ARG A 33 17.50 -5.20 -32.75
N LYS A 34 17.54 -4.58 -31.58
CA LYS A 34 16.90 -3.29 -31.32
C LYS A 34 17.58 -2.10 -32.04
N GLY A 35 18.74 -2.30 -32.62
CA GLY A 35 19.38 -1.33 -33.54
C GLY A 35 20.14 -0.18 -32.86
N PHE A 36 20.28 -0.16 -31.56
CA PHE A 36 20.95 0.91 -30.82
C PHE A 36 22.47 0.71 -30.71
N ILE A 37 22.92 -0.56 -30.81
CA ILE A 37 24.32 -0.96 -30.74
C ILE A 37 24.51 -2.22 -31.58
N THR A 38 25.65 -2.34 -32.25
CA THR A 38 25.98 -3.57 -32.97
C THR A 38 26.43 -4.67 -32.00
N ALA A 39 26.24 -5.94 -32.39
CA ALA A 39 26.67 -7.06 -31.53
C ALA A 39 28.16 -6.99 -31.19
N SER A 40 29.00 -6.61 -32.16
CA SER A 40 30.46 -6.45 -31.97
C SER A 40 30.79 -5.33 -30.98
N SER A 41 30.11 -4.18 -31.07
CA SER A 41 30.30 -3.06 -30.16
C SER A 41 29.80 -3.37 -28.75
N LEU A 42 28.71 -4.13 -28.63
CA LEU A 42 28.20 -4.59 -27.33
C LEU A 42 29.18 -5.56 -26.67
N ILE A 43 29.70 -6.54 -27.41
CA ILE A 43 30.71 -7.46 -26.90
C ILE A 43 32.00 -6.73 -26.51
N ALA A 44 32.43 -5.75 -27.31
CA ALA A 44 33.59 -4.92 -26.98
C ALA A 44 33.39 -4.12 -25.70
N PHE A 45 32.20 -3.57 -25.49
CA PHE A 45 31.85 -2.86 -24.26
C PHE A 45 31.80 -3.80 -23.04
N GLU A 46 31.08 -4.92 -23.13
CA GLU A 46 31.00 -5.90 -22.03
C GLU A 46 32.37 -6.45 -21.59
N LYS A 47 33.33 -6.51 -22.54
CA LYS A 47 34.74 -6.89 -22.28
C LYS A 47 35.65 -5.72 -21.89
N GLY A 48 35.08 -4.52 -21.68
CA GLY A 48 35.84 -3.33 -21.30
C GLY A 48 36.75 -2.75 -22.37
N ARG A 49 36.60 -3.14 -23.63
CA ARG A 49 37.44 -2.72 -24.75
C ARG A 49 36.97 -1.45 -25.46
N SER A 50 35.75 -1.02 -25.21
CA SER A 50 35.17 0.20 -25.78
C SER A 50 34.21 0.86 -24.79
N TRP A 51 34.10 2.19 -24.89
CA TRP A 51 33.14 2.96 -24.13
C TRP A 51 32.08 3.54 -25.07
N PRO A 52 30.80 3.13 -24.98
CA PRO A 52 29.75 3.62 -25.86
C PRO A 52 29.52 5.12 -25.67
N ARG A 53 29.02 5.78 -26.72
CA ARG A 53 28.63 7.20 -26.64
C ARG A 53 27.48 7.38 -25.65
N GLU A 54 27.35 8.59 -25.09
CA GLU A 54 26.37 8.92 -24.07
C GLU A 54 24.95 8.47 -24.42
N ARG A 55 24.48 8.81 -25.64
CA ARG A 55 23.16 8.39 -26.10
C ARG A 55 23.00 6.86 -26.11
N THR A 56 24.02 6.11 -26.50
CA THR A 56 23.97 4.64 -26.48
C THR A 56 23.97 4.11 -25.06
N ARG A 57 24.74 4.72 -24.14
CA ARG A 57 24.75 4.35 -22.73
C ARG A 57 23.39 4.54 -22.09
N ALA A 58 22.75 5.70 -22.30
CA ALA A 58 21.41 5.97 -21.79
C ALA A 58 20.39 4.91 -22.22
N MET A 59 20.44 4.50 -23.51
CA MET A 59 19.56 3.44 -24.02
C MET A 59 19.89 2.05 -23.45
N LEU A 60 21.17 1.74 -23.22
CA LEU A 60 21.59 0.50 -22.59
C LEU A 60 21.14 0.44 -21.12
N GLU A 61 21.27 1.55 -20.39
CA GLU A 61 20.82 1.71 -19.01
C GLU A 61 19.29 1.50 -18.92
N GLU A 62 18.51 2.14 -19.79
CA GLU A 62 17.05 1.96 -19.86
C GLU A 62 16.68 0.50 -20.12
N LEU A 63 17.35 -0.19 -21.04
CA LEU A 63 17.08 -1.58 -21.40
C LEU A 63 17.33 -2.57 -20.25
N VAL A 64 18.29 -2.27 -19.37
CA VAL A 64 18.58 -3.09 -18.18
C VAL A 64 17.96 -2.50 -16.91
N GLN A 65 17.04 -1.55 -17.06
CA GLN A 65 16.32 -0.90 -15.97
C GLN A 65 17.27 -0.23 -14.95
N TRP A 66 18.32 0.41 -15.46
CA TRP A 66 19.21 1.23 -14.64
C TRP A 66 18.90 2.72 -14.78
N PRO A 67 19.06 3.51 -13.71
CA PRO A 67 19.00 4.97 -13.79
C PRO A 67 20.01 5.53 -14.79
N ALA A 68 19.66 6.65 -15.42
CA ALA A 68 20.58 7.36 -16.32
C ALA A 68 21.87 7.76 -15.57
N GLY A 69 23.03 7.47 -16.18
CA GLY A 69 24.33 7.77 -15.61
C GLY A 69 24.94 6.65 -14.73
N THR A 70 24.24 5.55 -14.49
CA THR A 70 24.72 4.40 -13.72
C THR A 70 26.04 3.86 -14.28
N LEU A 71 26.14 3.66 -15.59
CA LEU A 71 27.37 3.18 -16.24
C LEU A 71 28.54 4.14 -16.03
N ALA A 72 28.29 5.45 -16.11
CA ALA A 72 29.30 6.45 -15.85
C ALA A 72 29.75 6.45 -14.39
N GLY A 73 28.84 6.30 -13.45
CA GLY A 73 29.10 6.16 -12.01
C GLY A 73 30.00 4.95 -11.72
N ILE A 74 29.69 3.77 -12.28
CA ILE A 74 30.50 2.55 -12.11
C ILE A 74 31.92 2.74 -12.70
N ARG A 75 32.02 3.43 -13.82
CA ARG A 75 33.32 3.70 -14.46
C ARG A 75 34.25 4.49 -13.55
N VAL A 76 33.76 5.48 -12.81
CA VAL A 76 34.57 6.33 -11.91
C VAL A 76 34.75 5.75 -10.51
N GLY A 77 34.33 4.52 -10.27
CA GLY A 77 34.54 3.84 -8.98
C GLY A 77 33.35 3.91 -8.03
N GLY A 78 32.22 4.42 -8.47
CA GLY A 78 30.96 4.18 -7.77
C GLY A 78 30.72 2.69 -7.67
N GLU A 79 30.44 2.17 -6.49
CA GLU A 79 29.90 0.82 -6.37
C GLU A 79 28.66 0.75 -7.24
N VAL A 80 28.48 -0.40 -7.91
CA VAL A 80 27.14 -0.82 -8.28
C VAL A 80 26.47 -0.94 -6.92
N THR A 81 25.78 0.09 -6.46
CA THR A 81 24.70 -0.09 -5.51
C THR A 81 23.75 -1.00 -6.29
N GLY A 82 24.08 -2.28 -6.14
CA GLY A 82 23.49 -3.38 -6.84
C GLY A 82 22.00 -3.31 -6.63
N THR A 83 21.29 -3.80 -7.61
CA THR A 83 19.84 -3.83 -7.57
C THR A 83 19.23 -2.48 -7.16
N THR A 84 19.39 -1.50 -8.03
CA THR A 84 18.25 -0.65 -8.22
C THR A 84 17.26 -1.49 -9.04
N THR A 85 16.52 -2.36 -8.39
CA THR A 85 15.08 -2.21 -8.44
C THR A 85 14.88 -0.72 -8.65
N ALA A 86 14.40 -0.27 -9.80
CA ALA A 86 13.89 1.10 -10.00
C ALA A 86 13.27 1.46 -8.65
N PRO A 87 13.64 2.61 -8.01
CA PRO A 87 13.10 2.89 -6.70
C PRO A 87 11.64 2.56 -6.88
N ASN A 88 11.23 1.49 -6.18
CA ASN A 88 9.87 1.04 -6.30
C ASN A 88 9.18 2.28 -5.80
N VAL A 89 8.56 3.07 -6.68
CA VAL A 89 7.82 4.28 -6.29
C VAL A 89 6.91 3.87 -5.15
N GLU A 90 6.49 2.58 -5.16
CA GLU A 90 5.71 1.91 -4.15
C GLU A 90 6.45 1.69 -2.80
N GLU A 91 7.78 1.39 -2.80
CA GLU A 91 8.53 1.16 -1.56
C GLU A 91 8.99 2.49 -0.92
N THR A 92 9.17 3.52 -1.74
CA THR A 92 9.47 4.89 -1.27
C THR A 92 8.22 5.56 -0.69
N ASP A 93 7.02 5.19 -1.16
CA ASP A 93 5.77 5.77 -0.68
C ASP A 93 5.28 5.14 0.62
N ALA A 94 5.63 3.90 0.94
CA ALA A 94 5.18 3.22 2.14
C ALA A 94 5.51 3.97 3.45
N PRO A 95 6.72 4.47 3.69
CA PRO A 95 7.03 5.28 4.88
C PRO A 95 6.25 6.61 4.92
N LEU A 96 6.02 7.24 3.77
CA LEU A 96 5.22 8.46 3.67
C LEU A 96 3.75 8.18 4.00
N ILE A 97 3.21 7.08 3.50
CA ILE A 97 1.84 6.63 3.80
C ILE A 97 1.71 6.34 5.30
N VAL A 98 2.66 5.61 5.90
CA VAL A 98 2.67 5.33 7.35
C VAL A 98 2.69 6.63 8.13
N GLY A 99 3.58 7.57 7.80
CA GLY A 99 3.66 8.88 8.46
C GLY A 99 2.36 9.68 8.34
N ALA A 100 1.73 9.70 7.16
CA ALA A 100 0.46 10.38 6.94
C ALA A 100 -0.68 9.75 7.76
N VAL A 101 -0.76 8.41 7.81
CA VAL A 101 -1.76 7.70 8.62
C VAL A 101 -1.54 7.93 10.11
N ASP A 102 -0.29 7.96 10.59
CA ASP A 102 0.05 8.22 11.98
C ASP A 102 -0.36 9.65 12.41
N VAL A 103 -0.13 10.66 11.57
CA VAL A 103 -0.61 12.02 11.81
C VAL A 103 -2.14 12.08 11.86
N ALA A 104 -2.82 11.44 10.90
CA ALA A 104 -4.28 11.38 10.88
C ALA A 104 -4.84 10.66 12.12
N LEU A 105 -4.24 9.53 12.53
CA LEU A 105 -4.60 8.81 13.74
C LEU A 105 -4.38 9.66 15.01
N SER A 106 -3.31 10.45 15.07
CA SER A 106 -3.08 11.38 16.18
C SER A 106 -4.23 12.40 16.32
N THR A 107 -4.67 12.96 15.20
CA THR A 107 -5.81 13.88 15.15
C THR A 107 -7.10 13.20 15.59
N VAL A 108 -7.38 12.00 15.12
CA VAL A 108 -8.55 11.22 15.51
C VAL A 108 -8.50 10.85 16.99
N ASN A 109 -7.33 10.45 17.51
CA ASN A 109 -7.17 10.16 18.95
C ASN A 109 -7.45 11.39 19.82
N ALA A 110 -7.01 12.58 19.38
CA ALA A 110 -7.34 13.83 20.06
C ALA A 110 -8.85 14.12 20.04
N ALA A 111 -9.51 13.86 18.90
CA ALA A 111 -10.96 14.00 18.79
C ALA A 111 -11.71 13.02 19.72
N ILE A 112 -11.27 11.75 19.82
CA ILE A 112 -11.81 10.74 20.74
C ILE A 112 -11.62 11.16 22.20
N ALA A 113 -10.45 11.69 22.55
CA ALA A 113 -10.16 12.17 23.91
C ALA A 113 -11.02 13.37 24.32
N ASN A 114 -11.45 14.17 23.35
CA ASN A 114 -12.32 15.34 23.55
C ASN A 114 -13.82 15.03 23.41
N LEU A 115 -14.21 13.75 23.23
CA LEU A 115 -15.62 13.38 23.22
C LEU A 115 -16.25 13.69 24.61
N PRO A 116 -17.50 14.15 24.63
CA PRO A 116 -18.26 14.25 25.87
C PRO A 116 -18.35 12.90 26.59
N ALA A 117 -18.79 12.92 27.85
CA ALA A 117 -19.12 11.69 28.56
C ALA A 117 -20.23 10.90 27.85
N ASP A 118 -20.26 9.58 28.02
CA ASP A 118 -21.13 8.67 27.25
C ASP A 118 -22.63 8.91 27.49
N ASP A 119 -22.97 9.49 28.63
CA ASP A 119 -24.33 9.90 29.01
C ASP A 119 -24.71 11.32 28.56
N HIS A 120 -23.76 12.05 27.94
CA HIS A 120 -24.03 13.40 27.49
C HIS A 120 -24.85 13.40 26.20
N PRO A 121 -25.95 14.23 26.08
CA PRO A 121 -26.85 14.22 24.92
C PRO A 121 -26.16 14.43 23.53
N LYS A 122 -25.01 15.05 23.53
CA LYS A 122 -24.24 15.29 22.29
C LYS A 122 -23.23 14.19 21.98
N PHE A 123 -23.04 13.19 22.85
CA PHE A 123 -22.05 12.15 22.64
C PHE A 123 -22.25 11.42 21.28
N ALA A 124 -23.47 10.94 21.03
CA ALA A 124 -23.80 10.20 19.82
C ALA A 124 -23.45 10.98 18.54
N GLN A 125 -23.78 12.28 18.51
CA GLN A 125 -23.48 13.14 17.35
C GLN A 125 -21.97 13.28 17.11
N TYR A 126 -21.18 13.53 18.15
CA TYR A 126 -19.73 13.68 18.03
C TYR A 126 -19.04 12.34 17.72
N ALA A 127 -19.48 11.26 18.36
CA ALA A 127 -18.96 9.91 18.09
C ALA A 127 -19.21 9.49 16.64
N GLN A 128 -20.40 9.79 16.09
CA GLN A 128 -20.69 9.50 14.67
C GLN A 128 -19.76 10.26 13.71
N ALA A 129 -19.44 11.51 13.98
CA ALA A 129 -18.50 12.28 13.17
C ALA A 129 -17.10 11.64 13.18
N VAL A 130 -16.60 11.27 14.34
CA VAL A 130 -15.29 10.61 14.48
C VAL A 130 -15.29 9.21 13.81
N LEU A 131 -16.37 8.45 13.96
CA LEU A 131 -16.53 7.15 13.28
C LEU A 131 -16.53 7.31 11.74
N ALA A 132 -17.14 8.37 11.21
CA ALA A 132 -17.11 8.65 9.78
C ALA A 132 -15.68 8.96 9.29
N ASP A 133 -14.89 9.70 10.06
CA ASP A 133 -13.50 10.00 9.74
C ASP A 133 -12.62 8.73 9.81
N LEU A 134 -12.83 7.88 10.81
CA LEU A 134 -12.15 6.59 10.92
C LEU A 134 -12.47 5.66 9.73
N ARG A 135 -13.72 5.61 9.25
CA ARG A 135 -14.09 4.84 8.06
C ARG A 135 -13.39 5.36 6.79
N ARG A 136 -13.31 6.68 6.63
CA ARG A 136 -12.56 7.27 5.51
C ARG A 136 -11.08 6.92 5.57
N LEU A 137 -10.49 7.04 6.76
CA LEU A 137 -9.08 6.72 6.97
C LEU A 137 -8.81 5.23 6.73
N GLU A 138 -9.70 4.34 7.19
CA GLU A 138 -9.62 2.90 6.91
C GLU A 138 -9.65 2.61 5.41
N ALA A 139 -10.60 3.19 4.68
CA ALA A 139 -10.75 2.97 3.24
C ALA A 139 -9.49 3.41 2.47
N ILE A 140 -8.92 4.57 2.82
CA ILE A 140 -7.68 5.08 2.22
C ILE A 140 -6.51 4.14 2.55
N THR A 141 -6.36 3.76 3.82
CA THR A 141 -5.25 2.90 4.27
C THR A 141 -5.37 1.49 3.69
N ALA A 142 -6.59 0.92 3.61
CA ALA A 142 -6.84 -0.38 2.97
C ALA A 142 -6.52 -0.35 1.46
N ARG A 143 -6.79 0.76 0.78
CA ARG A 143 -6.35 0.96 -0.61
C ARG A 143 -4.83 1.01 -0.70
N ALA A 144 -4.17 1.74 0.21
CA ALA A 144 -2.71 1.84 0.26
C ALA A 144 -2.04 0.47 0.51
N VAL A 145 -2.61 -0.40 1.34
CA VAL A 145 -2.11 -1.80 1.51
C VAL A 145 -2.09 -2.55 0.18
N ARG A 146 -3.13 -2.37 -0.65
CA ARG A 146 -3.19 -3.04 -1.97
C ARG A 146 -2.17 -2.49 -2.96
N THR A 147 -1.91 -1.18 -2.93
CA THR A 147 -0.96 -0.52 -3.85
C THR A 147 0.49 -0.64 -3.38
N SER A 148 0.76 -0.78 -2.09
CA SER A 148 2.11 -0.93 -1.51
C SER A 148 2.58 -2.39 -1.42
N GLN A 149 2.01 -3.29 -2.23
CA GLN A 149 2.34 -4.73 -2.25
C GLN A 149 2.37 -5.38 -0.86
N GLY A 150 1.52 -4.91 0.04
CA GLY A 150 1.41 -5.46 1.38
C GLY A 150 2.53 -5.04 2.34
N SER A 151 3.10 -3.83 2.18
CA SER A 151 4.10 -3.31 3.11
C SER A 151 3.69 -3.52 4.58
N PRO A 152 4.53 -4.18 5.42
CA PRO A 152 4.20 -4.47 6.83
C PRO A 152 3.87 -3.21 7.64
N GLY A 153 4.51 -2.07 7.34
CA GLY A 153 4.23 -0.79 7.99
C GLY A 153 2.80 -0.32 7.72
N VAL A 154 2.37 -0.35 6.46
CA VAL A 154 1.01 0.07 6.05
C VAL A 154 -0.06 -0.88 6.62
N ILE A 155 0.22 -2.21 6.65
CA ILE A 155 -0.66 -3.21 7.28
C ILE A 155 -0.82 -2.91 8.77
N LYS A 156 0.27 -2.59 9.47
CA LYS A 156 0.24 -2.23 10.90
C LYS A 156 -0.60 -0.98 11.14
N SER A 157 -0.44 0.05 10.29
CA SER A 157 -1.24 1.29 10.36
C SER A 157 -2.73 1.01 10.13
N LEU A 158 -3.08 0.17 9.14
CA LEU A 158 -4.48 -0.27 8.94
C LEU A 158 -5.04 -0.96 10.18
N GLY A 159 -4.26 -1.85 10.80
CA GLY A 159 -4.65 -2.50 12.05
C GLY A 159 -4.88 -1.51 13.20
N ALA A 160 -4.08 -0.44 13.27
CA ALA A 160 -4.27 0.62 14.27
C ALA A 160 -5.56 1.42 14.04
N VAL A 161 -5.87 1.77 12.78
CA VAL A 161 -7.13 2.45 12.44
C VAL A 161 -8.34 1.59 12.82
N ARG A 162 -8.31 0.30 12.47
CA ARG A 162 -9.39 -0.65 12.78
C ARG A 162 -9.62 -0.80 14.26
N ARG A 163 -8.57 -0.89 15.07
CA ARG A 163 -8.71 -0.95 16.54
C ARG A 163 -9.41 0.28 17.09
N ARG A 164 -9.06 1.48 16.62
CA ARG A 164 -9.74 2.72 17.07
C ARG A 164 -11.21 2.75 16.66
N TYR A 165 -11.50 2.26 15.47
CA TYR A 165 -12.87 2.12 15.01
C TYR A 165 -13.66 1.13 15.89
N ASP A 166 -13.12 -0.07 16.15
CA ASP A 166 -13.72 -1.09 17.03
C ASP A 166 -14.01 -0.52 18.42
N GLU A 167 -13.03 0.13 19.05
CA GLU A 167 -13.14 0.70 20.40
C GLU A 167 -14.28 1.73 20.47
N LEU A 168 -14.35 2.64 19.50
CA LEU A 168 -15.38 3.68 19.49
C LEU A 168 -16.76 3.12 19.13
N MET A 169 -16.86 2.14 18.22
CA MET A 169 -18.13 1.46 17.91
C MET A 169 -18.69 0.74 19.14
N ILE A 170 -17.86 0.02 19.89
CA ILE A 170 -18.27 -0.68 21.12
C ILE A 170 -18.73 0.33 22.19
N ARG A 171 -17.99 1.44 22.35
CA ARG A 171 -18.36 2.51 23.29
C ARG A 171 -19.69 3.16 22.90
N ALA A 172 -19.89 3.49 21.63
CA ALA A 172 -21.12 4.10 21.14
C ALA A 172 -22.32 3.15 21.24
N ALA A 173 -22.12 1.86 20.98
CA ALA A 173 -23.18 0.85 21.12
C ALA A 173 -23.67 0.62 22.56
N ALA A 174 -22.89 1.06 23.54
CA ALA A 174 -23.27 0.95 24.96
C ALA A 174 -24.17 2.10 25.44
N THR A 175 -24.40 3.12 24.61
CA THR A 175 -25.24 4.28 24.98
C THR A 175 -26.72 4.08 24.62
N PRO A 176 -27.66 4.76 25.28
CA PRO A 176 -29.09 4.70 24.97
C PRO A 176 -29.41 5.11 23.51
N GLU A 177 -28.61 6.02 22.94
CA GLU A 177 -28.78 6.55 21.60
C GLU A 177 -28.07 5.72 20.54
N ALA A 178 -27.62 4.49 20.88
CA ALA A 178 -26.91 3.60 19.95
C ALA A 178 -27.73 3.32 18.70
N THR A 179 -27.12 3.54 17.56
CA THR A 179 -27.76 3.26 16.26
C THR A 179 -27.91 1.77 16.02
N LEU A 180 -28.76 1.41 15.05
CA LEU A 180 -28.90 0.03 14.60
C LEU A 180 -27.55 -0.53 14.11
N GLY A 181 -26.78 0.27 13.34
CA GLY A 181 -25.47 -0.11 12.84
C GLY A 181 -24.46 -0.40 13.93
N GLN A 182 -24.41 0.46 14.97
CA GLN A 182 -23.51 0.27 16.12
C GLN A 182 -23.87 -0.99 16.91
N ARG A 183 -25.16 -1.22 17.15
CA ARG A 183 -25.65 -2.44 17.84
C ARG A 183 -25.35 -3.71 17.04
N LEU A 184 -25.62 -3.71 15.74
CA LEU A 184 -25.32 -4.84 14.84
C LEU A 184 -23.84 -5.14 14.81
N TYR A 185 -23.01 -4.12 14.60
CA TYR A 185 -21.55 -4.25 14.58
C TYR A 185 -21.03 -4.92 15.86
N THR A 186 -21.47 -4.41 17.00
CA THR A 186 -20.99 -4.89 18.30
C THR A 186 -21.46 -6.31 18.60
N ALA A 187 -22.72 -6.64 18.32
CA ALA A 187 -23.25 -8.01 18.47
C ALA A 187 -22.48 -9.01 17.59
N ARG A 188 -22.32 -8.68 16.32
CA ARG A 188 -21.56 -9.49 15.37
C ARG A 188 -20.10 -9.68 15.81
N ARG A 189 -19.42 -8.61 16.25
CA ARG A 189 -18.02 -8.69 16.70
C ARG A 189 -17.85 -9.50 17.98
N ARG A 190 -18.78 -9.40 18.93
CA ARG A 190 -18.79 -10.23 20.15
C ARG A 190 -19.00 -11.72 19.83
N ALA A 191 -19.86 -12.03 18.86
CA ALA A 191 -20.07 -13.38 18.37
C ALA A 191 -18.93 -13.87 17.45
N ASN A 192 -17.89 -13.05 17.19
CA ASN A 192 -16.77 -13.33 16.31
C ASN A 192 -17.17 -13.69 14.86
N LEU A 193 -18.26 -13.09 14.38
CA LEU A 193 -18.78 -13.31 13.03
C LEU A 193 -18.21 -12.26 12.05
N THR A 194 -17.98 -12.68 10.80
CA THR A 194 -17.75 -11.80 9.67
C THR A 194 -19.07 -11.17 9.19
N ALA A 195 -18.98 -10.07 8.42
CA ALA A 195 -20.19 -9.48 7.80
C ALA A 195 -20.93 -10.47 6.88
N ALA A 196 -20.18 -11.35 6.21
CA ALA A 196 -20.77 -12.39 5.35
C ALA A 196 -21.55 -13.45 6.15
N GLU A 197 -21.06 -13.88 7.30
CA GLU A 197 -21.73 -14.84 8.17
C GLU A 197 -22.98 -14.25 8.81
N ALA A 198 -22.91 -12.99 9.28
CA ALA A 198 -24.09 -12.27 9.78
C ALA A 198 -25.15 -12.04 8.67
N ALA A 199 -24.71 -11.75 7.45
CA ALA A 199 -25.59 -11.60 6.30
C ALA A 199 -26.28 -12.94 5.93
N ALA A 200 -25.57 -14.06 6.03
CA ALA A 200 -26.14 -15.39 5.79
C ALA A 200 -27.28 -15.72 6.77
N ALA A 201 -27.16 -15.36 8.05
CA ALA A 201 -28.24 -15.49 9.03
C ALA A 201 -29.47 -14.67 8.67
N LEU A 202 -29.30 -13.54 8.00
CA LEU A 202 -30.38 -12.70 7.49
C LEU A 202 -30.92 -13.11 6.11
N GLY A 203 -30.26 -14.05 5.41
CA GLY A 203 -30.55 -14.34 4.00
C GLY A 203 -30.31 -13.11 3.10
N ALA A 204 -29.30 -12.29 3.41
CA ALA A 204 -29.00 -11.02 2.76
C ALA A 204 -27.56 -11.00 2.19
N PRO A 205 -27.22 -10.10 1.26
CA PRO A 205 -25.85 -9.92 0.82
C PRO A 205 -24.99 -9.25 1.91
N ALA A 206 -23.69 -9.57 1.96
CA ALA A 206 -22.75 -9.00 2.93
C ALA A 206 -22.69 -7.46 2.87
N ASP A 207 -22.88 -6.88 1.69
CA ASP A 207 -22.89 -5.43 1.48
C ASP A 207 -24.00 -4.73 2.28
N LEU A 208 -25.12 -5.41 2.56
CA LEU A 208 -26.17 -4.86 3.41
C LEU A 208 -25.69 -4.67 4.84
N ILE A 209 -25.00 -5.64 5.41
CA ILE A 209 -24.42 -5.54 6.77
C ILE A 209 -23.43 -4.38 6.83
N ILE A 210 -22.52 -4.31 5.85
CA ILE A 210 -21.51 -3.24 5.78
C ILE A 210 -22.19 -1.86 5.64
N ALA A 211 -23.24 -1.76 4.84
CA ALA A 211 -24.00 -0.52 4.66
C ALA A 211 -24.68 -0.08 5.97
N VAL A 212 -25.37 -1.01 6.67
CA VAL A 212 -26.05 -0.73 7.94
C VAL A 212 -25.02 -0.34 9.02
N GLU A 213 -23.93 -1.06 9.15
CA GLU A 213 -22.83 -0.72 10.06
C GLU A 213 -22.16 0.61 9.71
N SER A 214 -22.33 1.08 8.46
CA SER A 214 -21.89 2.40 7.99
C SER A 214 -22.98 3.48 8.07
N GLU A 215 -24.04 3.23 8.84
CA GLU A 215 -25.17 4.14 9.10
C GLU A 215 -26.09 4.35 7.89
N THR A 216 -26.06 3.45 6.89
CA THR A 216 -27.03 3.46 5.81
C THR A 216 -28.31 2.74 6.29
N PRO A 217 -29.49 3.36 6.20
CA PRO A 217 -30.73 2.72 6.62
C PRO A 217 -31.00 1.44 5.81
N PRO A 218 -31.36 0.31 6.46
CA PRO A 218 -31.72 -0.89 5.75
C PRO A 218 -33.07 -0.73 5.01
N PRO A 219 -33.29 -1.45 3.91
CA PRO A 219 -34.56 -1.40 3.19
C PRO A 219 -35.69 -2.13 3.93
N GLY A 220 -36.92 -1.62 3.81
CA GLY A 220 -38.16 -2.27 4.18
C GLY A 220 -38.18 -2.93 5.57
N ASP A 221 -38.48 -4.22 5.57
CA ASP A 221 -38.63 -5.08 6.75
C ASP A 221 -37.29 -5.56 7.37
N MET A 222 -36.18 -5.30 6.69
CA MET A 222 -34.86 -5.78 7.12
C MET A 222 -34.46 -5.22 8.51
N ARG A 223 -34.99 -4.05 8.89
CA ARG A 223 -34.73 -3.49 10.22
C ARG A 223 -35.17 -4.45 11.33
N ALA A 224 -36.40 -4.96 11.28
CA ALA A 224 -36.92 -5.88 12.29
C ALA A 224 -36.09 -7.18 12.35
N ARG A 225 -35.75 -7.75 11.19
CA ARG A 225 -34.92 -8.95 11.09
C ARG A 225 -33.51 -8.75 11.64
N ILE A 226 -32.91 -7.57 11.42
CA ILE A 226 -31.60 -7.22 11.99
C ILE A 226 -31.71 -7.12 13.52
N GLU A 227 -32.79 -6.53 14.05
CA GLU A 227 -33.03 -6.43 15.50
C GLU A 227 -33.21 -7.81 16.16
N GLU A 228 -33.89 -8.75 15.49
CA GLU A 228 -34.01 -10.16 15.92
C GLU A 228 -32.62 -10.82 15.99
N VAL A 229 -31.80 -10.71 14.94
CA VAL A 229 -30.45 -11.27 14.94
C VAL A 229 -29.58 -10.65 16.03
N ILE A 230 -29.66 -9.33 16.26
CA ILE A 230 -28.94 -8.67 17.36
C ILE A 230 -29.37 -9.26 18.71
N ALA A 231 -30.66 -9.51 18.91
CA ALA A 231 -31.17 -10.10 20.14
C ALA A 231 -30.65 -11.52 20.36
N GLU A 232 -30.66 -12.35 19.30
CA GLU A 232 -30.13 -13.72 19.34
C GLU A 232 -28.62 -13.76 19.62
N LEU A 233 -27.85 -12.85 19.02
CA LEU A 233 -26.39 -12.79 19.24
C LEU A 233 -25.99 -12.28 20.63
N ASN A 234 -26.89 -11.63 21.35
CA ASN A 234 -26.64 -11.13 22.70
C ASN A 234 -27.26 -12.05 23.81
N ALA A 235 -27.97 -13.10 23.42
CA ALA A 235 -28.56 -14.09 24.33
C ALA A 235 -27.50 -15.06 24.88
#